data_9768e28b63d804ac95a05b68a6ada713
#
_entry.id   9768e28b63d804ac95a05b68a6ada713
#
_cell.length_a   1.000
_cell.length_b   1.000
_cell.length_c   1.000
_cell.angle_alpha   90.00
_cell.angle_beta   90.00
_cell.angle_gamma   90.00
#
_symmetry.space_group_name_H-M   'P 1'
#
loop_
_entity.id
_entity.type
_entity.pdbx_description
1 polymer ?
#
loop_
_entity_poly.entity_id
_entity_poly.type
_entity_poly.pdbx_seq_one_letter_code
_entity_poly.pdbx_strand_id
1 'polypeptide(L)'
;MKLLLLLPALALTLAVHATPAQAQATAPPGGDYKKVSTLVALPDFLPGLGTLYVKPSTLPAGPFLAYDRDGKLVSSVYMIPLKDLEAHKGFNNLVAAQEKVDHVDMYFNAGHPGVAEPHYHIVIWYVSPDKAMALQK
;
A
#
# COMPACT_ATOMS: atom_id res chain seq x y z
N MET A 1 -63.66 24.80 -6.26
CA MET A 1 -62.77 23.70 -6.55
C MET A 1 -61.32 24.20 -6.42
N LYS A 2 -60.63 23.87 -5.32
CA LYS A 2 -59.23 24.24 -5.11
C LYS A 2 -58.35 23.08 -5.54
N LEU A 3 -57.55 23.28 -6.60
CA LEU A 3 -56.62 22.30 -7.11
C LEU A 3 -55.31 22.35 -6.27
N LEU A 4 -55.07 21.29 -5.50
CA LEU A 4 -53.88 21.16 -4.68
C LEU A 4 -52.77 20.55 -5.55
N LEU A 5 -51.78 21.33 -5.94
CA LEU A 5 -50.57 20.85 -6.64
C LEU A 5 -49.61 20.22 -5.60
N LEU A 6 -49.51 18.88 -5.62
CA LEU A 6 -48.44 18.18 -4.91
C LEU A 6 -47.11 18.28 -5.73
N LEU A 7 -46.15 18.98 -5.20
CA LEU A 7 -44.78 18.94 -5.71
C LEU A 7 -44.06 17.69 -5.16
N PRO A 8 -43.41 16.85 -6.00
CA PRO A 8 -42.61 15.75 -5.50
C PRO A 8 -41.30 16.31 -4.93
N ALA A 9 -41.00 15.99 -3.68
CA ALA A 9 -39.72 16.25 -3.07
C ALA A 9 -38.68 15.33 -3.70
N LEU A 10 -37.74 15.91 -4.48
CA LEU A 10 -36.60 15.19 -5.05
C LEU A 10 -35.56 15.00 -3.93
N ALA A 11 -35.50 13.80 -3.36
CA ALA A 11 -34.46 13.43 -2.39
C ALA A 11 -33.10 13.27 -3.12
N LEU A 12 -32.24 14.26 -2.96
CA LEU A 12 -30.87 14.20 -3.49
C LEU A 12 -30.03 13.32 -2.57
N THR A 13 -29.80 12.05 -2.93
CA THR A 13 -28.88 11.16 -2.24
C THR A 13 -27.44 11.55 -2.58
N LEU A 14 -26.75 12.19 -1.67
CA LEU A 14 -25.30 12.44 -1.75
C LEU A 14 -24.56 11.12 -1.56
N ALA A 15 -24.11 10.51 -2.65
CA ALA A 15 -23.20 9.36 -2.61
C ALA A 15 -21.83 9.89 -2.15
N VAL A 16 -21.44 9.58 -0.91
CA VAL A 16 -20.09 9.87 -0.40
C VAL A 16 -19.13 8.88 -1.05
N HIS A 17 -18.42 9.30 -2.08
CA HIS A 17 -17.35 8.52 -2.67
C HIS A 17 -16.10 8.72 -1.79
N ALA A 18 -15.59 7.64 -1.18
CA ALA A 18 -14.30 7.66 -0.50
C ALA A 18 -13.21 8.05 -1.51
N THR A 19 -12.34 9.01 -1.12
CA THR A 19 -11.20 9.37 -1.96
C THR A 19 -10.22 8.18 -2.05
N PRO A 20 -9.45 8.04 -3.14
CA PRO A 20 -8.47 6.96 -3.28
C PRO A 20 -7.47 6.86 -2.10
N ALA A 21 -7.13 7.99 -1.49
CA ALA A 21 -6.25 8.06 -0.31
C ALA A 21 -6.88 7.40 0.92
N GLN A 22 -8.17 7.64 1.19
CA GLN A 22 -8.89 7.01 2.31
C GLN A 22 -9.07 5.50 2.12
N ALA A 23 -9.23 5.05 0.87
CA ALA A 23 -9.33 3.63 0.55
C ALA A 23 -8.05 2.85 0.85
N GLN A 24 -6.87 3.52 0.88
CA GLN A 24 -5.58 2.89 1.19
C GLN A 24 -5.22 2.92 2.67
N ALA A 25 -5.85 3.75 3.49
CA ALA A 25 -5.53 3.89 4.92
C ALA A 25 -5.82 2.63 5.74
N THR A 26 -6.72 1.75 5.26
CA THR A 26 -7.10 0.50 5.92
C THR A 26 -7.08 -0.68 4.95
N ALA A 27 -6.71 -1.87 5.48
CA ALA A 27 -6.74 -3.12 4.72
C ALA A 27 -8.15 -3.72 4.65
N PRO A 28 -8.53 -4.33 3.51
CA PRO A 28 -7.80 -4.36 2.23
C PRO A 28 -7.90 -3.02 1.48
N PRO A 29 -6.85 -2.59 0.75
CA PRO A 29 -6.83 -1.29 0.09
C PRO A 29 -7.82 -1.15 -1.09
N GLY A 30 -8.49 -2.23 -1.47
CA GLY A 30 -9.45 -2.24 -2.57
C GLY A 30 -8.80 -2.17 -3.96
N GLY A 31 -9.66 -2.04 -5.00
CA GLY A 31 -9.21 -1.97 -6.40
C GLY A 31 -8.42 -3.21 -6.83
N ASP A 32 -7.36 -3.01 -7.62
CA ASP A 32 -6.53 -4.09 -8.20
C ASP A 32 -5.48 -4.65 -7.23
N TYR A 33 -5.46 -4.18 -5.98
CA TYR A 33 -4.52 -4.69 -4.97
C TYR A 33 -4.84 -6.14 -4.60
N LYS A 34 -3.78 -6.95 -4.52
CA LYS A 34 -3.84 -8.35 -4.07
C LYS A 34 -2.94 -8.52 -2.86
N LYS A 35 -3.37 -9.33 -1.89
CA LYS A 35 -2.51 -9.72 -0.76
C LYS A 35 -1.33 -10.53 -1.31
N VAL A 36 -0.11 -10.19 -0.90
CA VAL A 36 1.11 -10.81 -1.43
C VAL A 36 1.16 -12.31 -1.16
N SER A 37 0.69 -12.77 0.00
CA SER A 37 0.60 -14.21 0.34
C SER A 37 -0.31 -15.03 -0.59
N THR A 38 -1.18 -14.39 -1.37
CA THR A 38 -1.99 -15.08 -2.41
C THR A 38 -1.26 -15.19 -3.74
N LEU A 39 -0.16 -14.46 -3.93
CA LEU A 39 0.64 -14.46 -5.16
C LEU A 39 1.90 -15.31 -5.04
N VAL A 40 2.48 -15.36 -3.85
CA VAL A 40 3.71 -16.10 -3.53
C VAL A 40 3.58 -16.81 -2.19
N ALA A 41 4.35 -17.88 -1.98
CA ALA A 41 4.31 -18.67 -0.74
C ALA A 41 5.02 -17.93 0.42
N LEU A 42 4.34 -16.92 0.96
CA LEU A 42 4.76 -16.14 2.13
C LEU A 42 3.65 -16.14 3.18
N PRO A 43 3.99 -15.98 4.48
CA PRO A 43 2.99 -15.75 5.52
C PRO A 43 2.14 -14.50 5.24
N ASP A 44 0.91 -14.47 5.73
CA ASP A 44 0.02 -13.32 5.62
C ASP A 44 0.59 -12.06 6.28
N PHE A 45 1.27 -12.25 7.42
CA PHE A 45 1.93 -11.19 8.17
C PHE A 45 3.44 -11.47 8.22
N LEU A 46 4.22 -10.51 7.75
CA LEU A 46 5.68 -10.57 7.73
C LEU A 46 6.23 -9.77 8.92
N PRO A 47 6.92 -10.41 9.89
CA PRO A 47 7.55 -9.68 10.98
C PRO A 47 8.45 -8.55 10.46
N GLY A 48 8.31 -7.36 11.03
CA GLY A 48 9.03 -6.17 10.62
C GLY A 48 8.48 -5.42 9.41
N LEU A 49 7.49 -5.98 8.70
CA LEU A 49 6.84 -5.32 7.56
C LEU A 49 5.32 -5.20 7.73
N GLY A 50 4.65 -6.28 8.17
CA GLY A 50 3.20 -6.35 8.26
C GLY A 50 2.55 -7.20 7.17
N THR A 51 1.26 -7.01 6.95
CA THR A 51 0.50 -7.64 5.86
C THR A 51 0.65 -6.82 4.58
N LEU A 52 1.17 -7.42 3.52
CA LEU A 52 1.49 -6.73 2.27
C LEU A 52 0.41 -6.91 1.21
N TYR A 53 0.12 -5.80 0.52
CA TYR A 53 -0.72 -5.77 -0.69
C TYR A 53 0.03 -5.07 -1.82
N VAL A 54 -0.14 -5.57 -3.05
CA VAL A 54 0.49 -4.99 -4.25
C VAL A 54 -0.47 -5.06 -5.42
N LYS A 55 -0.34 -4.13 -6.35
CA LYS A 55 -0.95 -4.27 -7.68
C LYS A 55 -0.05 -5.16 -8.54
N PRO A 56 -0.53 -6.31 -9.06
CA PRO A 56 0.31 -7.21 -9.87
C PRO A 56 0.99 -6.52 -11.06
N SER A 57 0.34 -5.50 -11.64
CA SER A 57 0.89 -4.72 -12.75
C SER A 57 2.13 -3.89 -12.39
N THR A 58 2.43 -3.69 -11.10
CA THR A 58 3.59 -2.89 -10.63
C THR A 58 4.78 -3.75 -10.22
N LEU A 59 4.64 -5.07 -10.29
CA LEU A 59 5.72 -6.00 -9.94
C LEU A 59 6.91 -5.88 -10.91
N PRO A 60 8.15 -6.08 -10.44
CA PRO A 60 8.53 -6.37 -9.04
C PRO A 60 8.71 -5.13 -8.15
N ALA A 61 8.70 -3.93 -8.71
CA ALA A 61 9.10 -2.72 -7.98
C ALA A 61 8.10 -2.29 -6.89
N GLY A 62 6.82 -2.50 -7.07
CA GLY A 62 5.77 -2.03 -6.17
C GLY A 62 5.15 -0.68 -6.58
N PRO A 63 4.50 0.06 -5.69
CA PRO A 63 4.62 -0.05 -4.23
C PRO A 63 3.86 -1.24 -3.65
N PHE A 64 4.43 -1.81 -2.59
CA PHE A 64 3.74 -2.71 -1.69
C PHE A 64 3.21 -1.89 -0.53
N LEU A 65 1.91 -1.96 -0.27
CA LEU A 65 1.29 -1.33 0.89
C LEU A 65 1.33 -2.30 2.07
N ALA A 66 1.89 -1.87 3.19
CA ALA A 66 2.05 -2.67 4.39
C ALA A 66 1.10 -2.21 5.49
N TYR A 67 0.44 -3.17 6.12
CA TYR A 67 -0.56 -2.94 7.16
C TYR A 67 -0.20 -3.69 8.44
N ASP A 68 -0.45 -3.05 9.57
CA ASP A 68 -0.34 -3.69 10.88
C ASP A 68 -1.44 -4.75 11.11
N ARG A 69 -1.46 -5.36 12.31
CA ARG A 69 -2.46 -6.39 12.67
C ARG A 69 -3.88 -5.82 12.81
N ASP A 70 -4.01 -4.51 13.03
CA ASP A 70 -5.30 -3.81 13.08
C ASP A 70 -5.77 -3.35 11.70
N GLY A 71 -5.00 -3.67 10.65
CA GLY A 71 -5.30 -3.30 9.27
C GLY A 71 -5.04 -1.83 8.97
N LYS A 72 -4.22 -1.13 9.74
CA LYS A 72 -3.82 0.25 9.45
C LYS A 72 -2.58 0.28 8.57
N LEU A 73 -2.57 1.16 7.58
CA LEU A 73 -1.40 1.38 6.72
C LEU A 73 -0.23 1.91 7.56
N VAL A 74 0.92 1.24 7.48
CA VAL A 74 2.12 1.60 8.23
C VAL A 74 3.28 2.01 7.33
N SER A 75 3.34 1.47 6.11
CA SER A 75 4.39 1.84 5.15
C SER A 75 4.03 1.54 3.70
N SER A 76 4.79 2.16 2.78
CA SER A 76 4.89 1.75 1.38
C SER A 76 6.31 1.25 1.11
N VAL A 77 6.43 0.09 0.47
CA VAL A 77 7.72 -0.56 0.20
C VAL A 77 7.94 -0.65 -1.30
N TYR A 78 9.13 -0.26 -1.74
CA TYR A 78 9.62 -0.50 -3.10
C TYR A 78 10.75 -1.52 -3.06
N MET A 79 10.79 -2.40 -4.07
CA MET A 79 11.89 -3.34 -4.29
C MET A 79 12.61 -2.96 -5.58
N ILE A 80 13.83 -2.46 -5.45
CA ILE A 80 14.62 -2.00 -6.60
C ILE A 80 15.74 -2.99 -6.87
N PRO A 81 15.70 -3.74 -8.00
CA PRO A 81 16.74 -4.71 -8.33
C PRO A 81 18.12 -4.07 -8.40
N LEU A 82 19.13 -4.72 -7.78
CA LEU A 82 20.50 -4.22 -7.79
C LEU A 82 21.03 -4.03 -9.22
N LYS A 83 20.75 -4.98 -10.11
CA LYS A 83 21.12 -4.91 -11.54
C LYS A 83 20.59 -3.65 -12.23
N ASP A 84 19.39 -3.18 -11.84
CA ASP A 84 18.78 -1.98 -12.44
C ASP A 84 19.50 -0.72 -11.94
N LEU A 85 19.93 -0.69 -10.66
CA LEU A 85 20.74 0.39 -10.12
C LEU A 85 22.14 0.43 -10.77
N GLU A 86 22.79 -0.73 -10.95
CA GLU A 86 24.08 -0.85 -11.64
C GLU A 86 23.98 -0.43 -13.11
N ALA A 87 22.86 -0.69 -13.76
CA ALA A 87 22.57 -0.24 -15.12
C ALA A 87 22.15 1.23 -15.21
N HIS A 88 22.17 1.97 -14.09
CA HIS A 88 21.78 3.39 -13.98
C HIS A 88 20.33 3.64 -14.42
N LYS A 89 19.43 2.67 -14.25
CA LYS A 89 18.02 2.79 -14.56
C LYS A 89 17.33 3.77 -13.64
N GLY A 90 16.59 4.72 -14.20
CA GLY A 90 15.77 5.65 -13.42
C GLY A 90 14.44 5.03 -13.00
N PHE A 91 14.00 5.35 -11.79
CA PHE A 91 12.69 5.02 -11.25
C PHE A 91 11.95 6.32 -10.95
N ASN A 92 11.12 6.77 -11.89
CA ASN A 92 10.44 8.05 -11.82
C ASN A 92 8.94 7.84 -11.59
N ASN A 93 8.28 8.84 -10.97
CA ASN A 93 6.84 8.84 -10.72
C ASN A 93 6.35 7.63 -9.91
N LEU A 94 7.17 7.16 -8.98
CA LEU A 94 6.78 6.11 -8.06
C LEU A 94 5.61 6.61 -7.19
N VAL A 95 4.54 5.83 -7.15
CA VAL A 95 3.33 6.19 -6.40
C VAL A 95 3.57 5.96 -4.91
N ALA A 96 3.30 6.97 -4.09
CA ALA A 96 3.28 6.86 -2.64
C ALA A 96 1.83 7.00 -2.11
N ALA A 97 1.55 6.41 -0.96
CA ALA A 97 0.27 6.64 -0.30
C ALA A 97 0.15 8.10 0.17
N GLN A 98 -1.09 8.59 0.26
CA GLN A 98 -1.39 9.98 0.67
C GLN A 98 -1.38 10.11 2.21
N GLU A 99 -0.25 9.71 2.82
CA GLU A 99 -0.06 9.70 4.26
C GLU A 99 1.14 10.58 4.65
N LYS A 100 1.15 11.09 5.88
CA LYS A 100 2.29 11.84 6.41
C LYS A 100 3.48 10.90 6.60
N VAL A 101 4.56 11.15 5.87
CA VAL A 101 5.82 10.41 6.03
C VAL A 101 6.47 10.77 7.36
N ASP A 102 6.83 9.74 8.14
CA ASP A 102 7.62 9.88 9.36
C ASP A 102 9.11 9.77 9.04
N HIS A 103 9.53 8.66 8.43
CA HIS A 103 10.92 8.43 8.03
C HIS A 103 11.01 7.46 6.85
N VAL A 104 12.22 7.28 6.31
CA VAL A 104 12.50 6.37 5.21
C VAL A 104 13.70 5.49 5.56
N ASP A 105 13.54 4.19 5.37
CA ASP A 105 14.64 3.21 5.46
C ASP A 105 15.01 2.72 4.06
N MET A 106 16.29 2.41 3.87
CA MET A 106 16.79 1.75 2.68
C MET A 106 17.78 0.65 3.09
N TYR A 107 17.53 -0.59 2.68
CA TYR A 107 18.40 -1.69 3.02
C TYR A 107 18.48 -2.74 1.91
N PHE A 108 19.66 -3.39 1.83
CA PHE A 108 19.92 -4.47 0.89
C PHE A 108 19.24 -5.77 1.32
N ASN A 109 18.69 -6.49 0.33
CA ASN A 109 18.20 -7.85 0.49
C ASN A 109 18.81 -8.74 -0.60
N ALA A 110 19.40 -9.88 -0.20
CA ALA A 110 20.06 -10.80 -1.11
C ALA A 110 19.08 -11.66 -1.96
N GLY A 111 17.80 -11.57 -1.66
CA GLY A 111 16.72 -12.32 -2.28
C GLY A 111 15.83 -13.01 -1.24
N HIS A 112 14.57 -13.20 -1.57
CA HIS A 112 13.59 -13.88 -0.73
C HIS A 112 12.54 -14.60 -1.63
N PRO A 113 11.65 -15.44 -1.07
CA PRO A 113 10.59 -16.06 -1.85
C PRO A 113 9.79 -15.03 -2.65
N GLY A 114 9.60 -15.30 -3.94
CA GLY A 114 8.95 -14.40 -4.90
C GLY A 114 9.88 -13.41 -5.60
N VAL A 115 11.05 -13.08 -5.02
CA VAL A 115 12.09 -12.24 -5.64
C VAL A 115 13.47 -12.80 -5.30
N ALA A 116 13.98 -13.70 -6.14
CA ALA A 116 15.27 -14.36 -5.93
C ALA A 116 16.47 -13.45 -6.20
N GLU A 117 16.27 -12.35 -6.91
CA GLU A 117 17.35 -11.42 -7.29
C GLU A 117 17.73 -10.50 -6.11
N PRO A 118 19.03 -10.15 -5.95
CA PRO A 118 19.46 -9.11 -5.02
C PRO A 118 18.79 -7.76 -5.34
N HIS A 119 18.30 -7.11 -4.32
CA HIS A 119 17.57 -5.85 -4.47
C HIS A 119 17.68 -4.99 -3.21
N TYR A 120 17.32 -3.72 -3.33
CA TYR A 120 17.13 -2.81 -2.20
C TYR A 120 15.65 -2.69 -1.89
N HIS A 121 15.30 -2.75 -0.60
CA HIS A 121 14.04 -2.26 -0.09
C HIS A 121 14.17 -0.77 0.23
N ILE A 122 13.23 0.03 -0.27
CA ILE A 122 13.01 1.41 0.16
C ILE A 122 11.68 1.42 0.86
N VAL A 123 11.68 1.70 2.16
CA VAL A 123 10.49 1.67 3.00
C VAL A 123 10.15 3.08 3.44
N ILE A 124 9.02 3.58 2.98
CA ILE A 124 8.48 4.88 3.37
C ILE A 124 7.53 4.64 4.53
N TRP A 125 7.92 5.01 5.74
CA TRP A 125 7.16 4.80 6.95
C TRP A 125 6.19 5.94 7.24
N TYR A 126 4.96 5.59 7.63
CA TYR A 126 3.90 6.50 8.07
C TYR A 126 3.68 6.43 9.59
N VAL A 127 4.48 5.67 10.28
CA VAL A 127 4.47 5.47 11.74
C VAL A 127 5.86 5.72 12.30
N SER A 128 5.94 5.98 13.61
CA SER A 128 7.22 6.18 14.30
C SER A 128 8.09 4.92 14.29
N PRO A 129 9.43 5.03 14.48
CA PRO A 129 10.33 3.90 14.58
C PRO A 129 9.91 2.87 15.63
N ASP A 130 9.39 3.31 16.80
CA ASP A 130 8.91 2.41 17.85
C ASP A 130 7.72 1.55 17.38
N LYS A 131 6.80 2.13 16.62
CA LYS A 131 5.67 1.40 16.03
C LYS A 131 6.12 0.46 14.92
N ALA A 132 7.10 0.87 14.11
CA ALA A 132 7.70 0.02 13.08
C ALA A 132 8.40 -1.20 13.73
N MET A 133 9.16 -1.01 14.81
CA MET A 133 9.77 -2.10 15.58
C MET A 133 8.74 -3.04 16.22
N ALA A 134 7.57 -2.54 16.61
CA ALA A 134 6.51 -3.36 17.16
C ALA A 134 5.97 -4.41 16.17
N LEU A 135 6.17 -4.23 14.87
CA LEU A 135 5.81 -5.21 13.83
C LEU A 135 6.67 -6.48 13.85
N GLN A 136 7.79 -6.50 14.59
CA GLN A 136 8.65 -7.68 14.74
C GLN A 136 8.01 -8.80 15.57
N LYS A 137 6.93 -8.49 16.30
CA LYS A 137 6.27 -9.41 17.24
C LYS A 137 5.08 -10.14 16.62
#